data_1840e6729564bf946c0f0668d2f8e269
#
_entry.id   1840e6729564bf946c0f0668d2f8e269
#
_cell.length_a   1.000
_cell.length_b   1.000
_cell.length_c   1.000
_cell.angle_alpha   90.00
_cell.angle_beta   90.00
_cell.angle_gamma   90.00
#
_symmetry.space_group_name_H-M   'P 1'
#
loop_
_entity.id
_entity.type
_entity.pdbx_description
1 polymer ?
#
loop_
_entity_poly.entity_id
_entity_poly.type
_entity_poly.pdbx_seq_one_letter_code
_entity_poly.pdbx_strand_id
1 'polypeptide(L)'
;MADRIQIRRDTASNWTSVNPVLADGEIGLERDTSQFKIGNGTAAWSSLPYGGIQGPAPSYGNITGTLADQTDLQAALDAKAPLVNPDFTGNVTLGGALTETIKQLSTTYEALNPLDGTLQTHVLNGNTTYVDALLNGQAMTLMINDGAGYTVAWPAITWVNDGGSAPTLATSGITVVVLWKAFAVLYGALVGDGS
;
A
#
# COMPACT_ATOMS: atom_id res chain seq x y z
N MET A 1 10.56 19.85 -66.44
CA MET A 1 11.30 20.25 -65.22
C MET A 1 10.33 20.09 -64.05
N ALA A 2 10.71 19.42 -63.00
CA ALA A 2 9.87 19.35 -61.83
C ALA A 2 10.02 20.70 -61.10
N ASP A 3 8.91 21.42 -60.88
CA ASP A 3 8.89 22.66 -60.11
C ASP A 3 9.26 22.34 -58.68
N ARG A 4 10.28 23.01 -58.14
CA ARG A 4 10.75 22.83 -56.78
C ARG A 4 10.20 23.96 -55.93
N ILE A 5 9.27 23.65 -55.01
CA ILE A 5 8.83 24.61 -53.99
C ILE A 5 9.85 24.58 -52.87
N GLN A 6 10.34 25.74 -52.43
CA GLN A 6 11.27 25.88 -51.36
C GLN A 6 10.64 26.73 -50.25
N ILE A 7 10.45 26.16 -49.07
CA ILE A 7 9.91 26.88 -47.92
C ILE A 7 11.00 27.78 -47.30
N ARG A 8 10.56 28.83 -46.61
CA ARG A 8 11.46 29.73 -45.88
C ARG A 8 12.12 28.98 -44.73
N ARG A 9 13.44 29.11 -44.61
CA ARG A 9 14.24 28.31 -43.67
C ARG A 9 15.44 29.07 -43.17
N ASP A 10 15.75 28.89 -41.87
CA ASP A 10 16.94 29.44 -41.22
C ASP A 10 17.33 28.57 -40.02
N THR A 11 18.31 28.96 -39.22
CA THR A 11 18.61 28.35 -37.94
C THR A 11 17.64 28.83 -36.86
N ALA A 12 17.39 28.03 -35.81
CA ALA A 12 16.57 28.43 -34.69
C ALA A 12 17.01 29.75 -34.05
N SER A 13 18.34 29.94 -33.96
CA SER A 13 18.93 31.18 -33.43
C SER A 13 18.60 32.41 -34.29
N ASN A 14 18.69 32.30 -35.64
CA ASN A 14 18.36 33.38 -36.54
C ASN A 14 16.84 33.67 -36.53
N TRP A 15 16.01 32.66 -36.54
CA TRP A 15 14.55 32.81 -36.40
C TRP A 15 14.18 33.60 -35.14
N THR A 16 14.81 33.25 -34.01
CA THR A 16 14.55 33.91 -32.73
C THR A 16 15.10 35.36 -32.72
N SER A 17 16.28 35.59 -33.31
CA SER A 17 16.90 36.91 -33.35
C SER A 17 16.14 37.89 -34.24
N VAL A 18 15.73 37.46 -35.44
CA VAL A 18 14.96 38.27 -36.38
C VAL A 18 13.51 38.41 -35.95
N ASN A 19 12.95 37.35 -35.33
CA ASN A 19 11.60 37.26 -34.79
C ASN A 19 10.50 37.79 -35.74
N PRO A 20 10.46 37.34 -37.01
CA PRO A 20 9.51 37.89 -37.99
C PRO A 20 8.08 37.46 -37.72
N VAL A 21 7.11 38.22 -38.21
CA VAL A 21 5.73 37.79 -38.39
C VAL A 21 5.61 37.04 -39.71
N LEU A 22 5.29 35.77 -39.68
CA LEU A 22 5.02 34.99 -40.89
C LEU A 22 3.59 35.26 -41.38
N ALA A 23 3.39 35.24 -42.68
CA ALA A 23 2.04 35.35 -43.28
C ALA A 23 1.17 34.18 -42.78
N ASP A 24 -0.17 34.35 -42.87
CA ASP A 24 -1.11 33.27 -42.52
C ASP A 24 -0.88 32.02 -43.42
N GLY A 25 -0.60 30.87 -42.80
CA GLY A 25 -0.27 29.64 -43.51
C GLY A 25 1.17 29.53 -44.01
N GLU A 26 2.04 30.57 -43.86
CA GLU A 26 3.46 30.50 -44.22
C GLU A 26 4.20 29.53 -43.29
N ILE A 27 4.95 28.59 -43.87
CA ILE A 27 5.79 27.66 -43.11
C ILE A 27 7.22 28.18 -42.99
N GLY A 28 7.71 28.32 -41.76
CA GLY A 28 9.10 28.56 -41.43
C GLY A 28 9.77 27.29 -40.87
N LEU A 29 10.91 26.89 -41.45
CA LEU A 29 11.65 25.68 -41.03
C LEU A 29 12.97 26.05 -40.32
N GLU A 30 13.23 25.47 -39.20
CA GLU A 30 14.54 25.48 -38.56
C GLU A 30 15.40 24.33 -39.10
N ARG A 31 16.54 24.65 -39.72
CA ARG A 31 17.42 23.67 -40.38
C ARG A 31 18.26 22.85 -39.40
N ASP A 32 18.52 23.40 -38.24
CA ASP A 32 19.37 22.83 -37.20
C ASP A 32 18.59 21.96 -36.23
N THR A 33 17.32 22.26 -35.99
CA THR A 33 16.45 21.49 -35.10
C THR A 33 15.47 20.59 -35.87
N SER A 34 15.29 20.78 -37.18
CA SER A 34 14.30 20.14 -38.04
C SER A 34 12.85 20.40 -37.60
N GLN A 35 12.63 21.47 -36.83
CA GLN A 35 11.32 21.91 -36.37
C GLN A 35 10.77 22.98 -37.31
N PHE A 36 9.45 23.14 -37.32
CA PHE A 36 8.80 24.19 -38.10
C PHE A 36 7.67 24.84 -37.34
N LYS A 37 7.31 26.05 -37.77
CA LYS A 37 6.16 26.79 -37.29
C LYS A 37 5.32 27.27 -38.48
N ILE A 38 4.00 27.45 -38.24
CA ILE A 38 3.07 27.96 -39.24
C ILE A 38 2.65 29.36 -38.80
N GLY A 39 2.79 30.34 -39.70
CA GLY A 39 2.34 31.69 -39.48
C GLY A 39 0.85 31.81 -39.36
N ASN A 40 0.39 32.79 -38.59
CA ASN A 40 -1.02 33.17 -38.45
C ASN A 40 -1.25 34.63 -38.87
N GLY A 41 -0.29 35.24 -39.53
CA GLY A 41 -0.35 36.64 -40.04
C GLY A 41 -0.23 37.73 -38.98
N THR A 42 -0.15 37.41 -37.68
CA THR A 42 -0.18 38.42 -36.60
C THR A 42 0.92 38.16 -35.53
N ALA A 43 1.16 36.94 -35.17
CA ALA A 43 2.13 36.62 -34.13
C ALA A 43 3.55 36.55 -34.67
N ALA A 44 4.49 37.07 -33.89
CA ALA A 44 5.93 36.96 -34.21
C ALA A 44 6.39 35.51 -34.00
N TRP A 45 7.50 35.10 -34.64
CA TRP A 45 8.04 33.77 -34.63
C TRP A 45 8.14 33.15 -33.23
N SER A 46 8.64 33.91 -32.24
CA SER A 46 8.80 33.40 -30.86
C SER A 46 7.49 33.03 -30.16
N SER A 47 6.39 33.66 -30.59
CA SER A 47 5.06 33.42 -30.03
C SER A 47 4.25 32.34 -30.75
N LEU A 48 4.72 31.84 -31.88
CA LEU A 48 4.07 30.76 -32.61
C LEU A 48 4.43 29.42 -31.99
N PRO A 49 3.46 28.49 -31.86
CA PRO A 49 3.77 27.11 -31.46
C PRO A 49 4.52 26.38 -32.57
N TYR A 50 5.34 25.40 -32.22
CA TYR A 50 5.89 24.50 -33.20
C TYR A 50 4.78 23.67 -33.86
N GLY A 51 4.85 23.53 -35.17
CA GLY A 51 3.96 22.68 -35.92
C GLY A 51 4.40 21.24 -35.87
N GLY A 52 3.47 20.34 -36.01
CA GLY A 52 3.70 18.92 -36.07
C GLY A 52 2.38 18.18 -35.89
N ILE A 53 2.30 16.98 -36.43
CA ILE A 53 1.21 16.09 -36.10
C ILE A 53 1.48 15.60 -34.69
N GLN A 54 0.58 15.86 -33.76
CA GLN A 54 0.64 15.19 -32.47
C GLN A 54 0.62 13.70 -32.75
N GLY A 55 1.71 13.02 -32.40
CA GLY A 55 1.79 11.57 -32.52
C GLY A 55 0.59 10.88 -31.82
N PRO A 56 0.27 9.67 -32.17
CA PRO A 56 -0.74 8.90 -31.45
C PRO A 56 -0.38 8.94 -29.96
N ALA A 57 -1.42 9.07 -29.12
CA ALA A 57 -1.22 9.03 -27.69
C ALA A 57 -0.33 7.82 -27.33
N PRO A 58 0.74 8.01 -26.54
CA PRO A 58 1.64 6.91 -26.21
C PRO A 58 0.83 5.76 -25.59
N SER A 59 1.07 4.56 -26.11
CA SER A 59 0.52 3.37 -25.47
C SER A 59 1.19 3.19 -24.09
N TYR A 60 0.51 2.53 -23.17
CA TYR A 60 1.02 2.31 -21.81
C TYR A 60 2.44 1.73 -21.75
N GLY A 61 2.86 1.00 -22.77
CA GLY A 61 4.23 0.46 -22.88
C GLY A 61 5.31 1.49 -23.21
N ASN A 62 4.96 2.71 -23.65
CA ASN A 62 5.88 3.76 -24.06
C ASN A 62 5.86 4.98 -23.11
N ILE A 63 5.24 4.85 -21.96
CA ILE A 63 5.25 5.89 -20.94
C ILE A 63 6.64 5.91 -20.31
N THR A 64 7.40 6.96 -20.55
CA THR A 64 8.71 7.20 -19.95
C THR A 64 8.57 8.24 -18.83
N GLY A 65 9.25 8.03 -17.73
CA GLY A 65 9.21 8.90 -16.56
C GLY A 65 9.03 8.13 -15.26
N THR A 66 9.05 8.84 -14.14
CA THR A 66 8.74 8.24 -12.84
C THR A 66 7.23 8.18 -12.64
N LEU A 67 6.76 7.19 -11.90
CA LEU A 67 5.33 7.04 -11.58
C LEU A 67 4.77 8.30 -10.90
N ALA A 68 5.57 8.98 -10.10
CA ALA A 68 5.18 10.22 -9.41
C ALA A 68 4.85 11.39 -10.36
N ASP A 69 5.36 11.36 -11.60
CA ASP A 69 5.06 12.36 -12.62
C ASP A 69 3.71 12.10 -13.34
N GLN A 70 3.10 10.95 -13.07
CA GLN A 70 1.83 10.51 -13.64
C GLN A 70 0.76 10.49 -12.55
N THR A 71 0.25 11.66 -12.22
CA THR A 71 -0.63 11.88 -11.07
C THR A 71 -1.94 11.10 -11.13
N ASP A 72 -2.48 10.87 -12.32
CA ASP A 72 -3.70 10.09 -12.54
C ASP A 72 -3.48 8.59 -12.29
N LEU A 73 -2.36 8.05 -12.75
CA LEU A 73 -1.97 6.66 -12.51
C LEU A 73 -1.57 6.46 -11.05
N GLN A 74 -0.82 7.40 -10.46
CA GLN A 74 -0.48 7.38 -9.04
C GLN A 74 -1.74 7.38 -8.17
N ALA A 75 -2.70 8.28 -8.44
CA ALA A 75 -3.97 8.33 -7.71
C ALA A 75 -4.79 7.03 -7.86
N ALA A 76 -4.77 6.40 -9.04
CA ALA A 76 -5.42 5.12 -9.27
C ALA A 76 -4.76 3.98 -8.48
N LEU A 77 -3.44 4.00 -8.31
CA LEU A 77 -2.71 3.04 -7.49
C LEU A 77 -2.92 3.30 -5.99
N ASP A 78 -2.91 4.55 -5.57
CA ASP A 78 -3.14 4.93 -4.17
C ASP A 78 -4.57 4.58 -3.71
N ALA A 79 -5.52 4.52 -4.65
CA ALA A 79 -6.89 4.05 -4.39
C ALA A 79 -6.98 2.52 -4.21
N LYS A 80 -5.91 1.76 -4.48
CA LYS A 80 -5.83 0.34 -4.17
C LYS A 80 -5.48 0.15 -2.69
N ALA A 81 -5.78 -1.04 -2.17
CA ALA A 81 -5.42 -1.35 -0.80
C ALA A 81 -3.91 -1.18 -0.59
N PRO A 82 -3.48 -0.41 0.41
CA PRO A 82 -2.07 -0.24 0.73
C PRO A 82 -1.44 -1.58 1.09
N LEU A 83 -0.12 -1.72 0.86
CA LEU A 83 0.62 -2.94 1.23
C LEU A 83 0.73 -3.14 2.74
N VAL A 84 0.62 -2.05 3.50
CA VAL A 84 0.70 -2.07 4.97
C VAL A 84 -0.65 -1.62 5.53
N ASN A 85 -1.23 -2.44 6.38
CA ASN A 85 -2.53 -2.21 7.03
C ASN A 85 -3.64 -1.84 6.04
N PRO A 86 -3.91 -2.68 5.01
CA PRO A 86 -4.98 -2.41 4.07
C PRO A 86 -6.34 -2.40 4.79
N ASP A 87 -7.16 -1.40 4.51
CA ASP A 87 -8.54 -1.34 4.98
C ASP A 87 -9.47 -1.83 3.87
N PHE A 88 -10.18 -2.93 4.13
CA PHE A 88 -11.14 -3.51 3.20
C PHE A 88 -12.55 -3.27 3.71
N THR A 89 -13.36 -2.56 2.92
CA THR A 89 -14.79 -2.38 3.19
C THR A 89 -15.61 -3.38 2.38
N GLY A 90 -16.57 -4.05 3.02
CA GLY A 90 -17.40 -5.08 2.40
C GLY A 90 -16.84 -6.50 2.58
N ASN A 91 -17.23 -7.40 1.68
CA ASN A 91 -16.81 -8.80 1.76
C ASN A 91 -15.40 -8.98 1.17
N VAL A 92 -14.53 -9.65 1.93
CA VAL A 92 -13.23 -10.11 1.44
C VAL A 92 -13.32 -11.60 1.14
N THR A 93 -13.09 -11.99 -0.12
CA THR A 93 -13.05 -13.38 -0.55
C THR A 93 -11.61 -13.78 -0.84
N LEU A 94 -11.11 -14.76 -0.10
CA LEU A 94 -9.77 -15.32 -0.31
C LEU A 94 -9.91 -16.64 -1.07
N GLY A 95 -9.37 -16.72 -2.29
CA GLY A 95 -9.39 -17.94 -3.12
C GLY A 95 -8.33 -18.98 -2.75
N GLY A 96 -7.55 -18.75 -1.71
CA GLY A 96 -6.46 -19.60 -1.24
C GLY A 96 -6.33 -19.59 0.29
N ALA A 97 -5.26 -20.21 0.78
CA ALA A 97 -4.97 -20.22 2.21
C ALA A 97 -4.50 -18.84 2.69
N LEU A 98 -4.96 -18.43 3.88
CA LEU A 98 -4.41 -17.32 4.62
C LEU A 98 -3.23 -17.81 5.47
N THR A 99 -2.04 -17.22 5.27
CA THR A 99 -0.88 -17.45 6.15
C THR A 99 -0.73 -16.25 7.07
N GLU A 100 -0.82 -16.48 8.36
CA GLU A 100 -0.65 -15.45 9.37
C GLU A 100 0.76 -15.48 9.98
N THR A 101 1.25 -14.33 10.43
CA THR A 101 2.48 -14.26 11.20
C THR A 101 2.25 -14.80 12.61
N ILE A 102 3.08 -15.74 13.03
CA ILE A 102 3.09 -16.24 14.42
C ILE A 102 4.00 -15.35 15.25
N LYS A 103 3.46 -14.76 16.30
CA LYS A 103 4.25 -14.03 17.30
C LYS A 103 4.67 -14.95 18.41
N GLN A 104 5.98 -15.08 18.63
CA GLN A 104 6.51 -15.77 19.81
C GLN A 104 6.72 -14.74 20.94
N LEU A 105 6.04 -14.97 22.05
CA LEU A 105 6.22 -14.25 23.31
C LEU A 105 7.40 -14.87 24.07
N SER A 106 8.18 -14.07 24.80
CA SER A 106 9.43 -14.55 25.39
C SER A 106 9.76 -13.97 26.75
N THR A 107 8.92 -13.06 27.26
CA THR A 107 9.14 -12.39 28.55
C THR A 107 8.03 -12.72 29.55
N THR A 108 8.27 -12.46 30.83
CA THR A 108 7.29 -12.69 31.90
C THR A 108 6.27 -11.56 32.03
N TYR A 109 6.33 -10.55 31.18
CA TYR A 109 5.33 -9.47 31.08
C TYR A 109 5.06 -9.20 29.61
N GLU A 110 3.87 -9.59 29.10
CA GLU A 110 3.54 -9.57 27.68
C GLU A 110 2.21 -8.89 27.41
N ALA A 111 2.18 -8.06 26.38
CA ALA A 111 0.95 -7.51 25.84
C ALA A 111 0.33 -8.46 24.79
N LEU A 112 -0.90 -8.86 25.02
CA LEU A 112 -1.68 -9.66 24.06
C LEU A 112 -2.21 -8.72 22.98
N ASN A 113 -1.43 -8.55 21.91
CA ASN A 113 -1.70 -7.61 20.82
C ASN A 113 -1.84 -8.33 19.48
N PRO A 114 -3.06 -8.46 18.94
CA PRO A 114 -3.28 -9.13 17.64
C PRO A 114 -2.59 -8.46 16.46
N LEU A 115 -2.19 -7.18 16.58
CA LEU A 115 -1.44 -6.50 15.52
C LEU A 115 -0.02 -7.06 15.33
N ASP A 116 0.51 -7.73 16.36
CA ASP A 116 1.80 -8.42 16.27
C ASP A 116 1.68 -9.84 15.68
N GLY A 117 0.46 -10.33 15.55
CA GLY A 117 0.06 -11.64 15.05
C GLY A 117 -1.15 -12.17 15.81
N THR A 118 -2.15 -12.66 15.09
CA THR A 118 -3.37 -13.21 15.67
C THR A 118 -3.16 -14.61 16.27
N LEU A 119 -2.09 -15.29 15.88
CA LEU A 119 -1.60 -16.51 16.51
C LEU A 119 -0.34 -16.22 17.31
N GLN A 120 -0.43 -16.31 18.63
CA GLN A 120 0.70 -16.09 19.54
C GLN A 120 1.05 -17.36 20.29
N THR A 121 2.36 -17.56 20.49
CA THR A 121 2.90 -18.72 21.23
C THR A 121 3.77 -18.25 22.37
N HIS A 122 3.70 -18.92 23.52
CA HIS A 122 4.53 -18.61 24.66
C HIS A 122 5.00 -19.90 25.34
N VAL A 123 6.31 -20.08 25.43
CA VAL A 123 6.92 -21.09 26.28
C VAL A 123 7.25 -20.41 27.60
N LEU A 124 6.51 -20.76 28.67
CA LEU A 124 6.69 -20.13 29.96
C LEU A 124 8.04 -20.51 30.58
N ASN A 125 8.76 -19.52 31.04
CA ASN A 125 10.04 -19.66 31.75
C ASN A 125 10.02 -19.00 33.14
N GLY A 126 8.86 -18.52 33.57
CA GLY A 126 8.61 -17.89 34.85
C GLY A 126 7.15 -17.54 35.03
N ASN A 127 6.78 -17.06 36.23
CA ASN A 127 5.45 -16.51 36.46
C ASN A 127 5.22 -15.33 35.53
N THR A 128 4.13 -15.39 34.77
CA THR A 128 3.88 -14.47 33.66
C THR A 128 2.66 -13.59 33.91
N THR A 129 2.75 -12.34 33.54
CA THR A 129 1.64 -11.39 33.53
C THR A 129 1.29 -11.02 32.10
N TYR A 130 0.04 -11.26 31.70
CA TYR A 130 -0.50 -10.77 30.43
C TYR A 130 -1.28 -9.48 30.61
N VAL A 131 -1.16 -8.57 29.66
CA VAL A 131 -1.94 -7.33 29.57
C VAL A 131 -2.78 -7.33 28.31
N ASP A 132 -4.00 -6.83 28.42
CA ASP A 132 -4.94 -6.69 27.31
C ASP A 132 -4.53 -5.51 26.41
N ALA A 133 -4.19 -5.77 25.16
CA ALA A 133 -3.98 -4.78 24.12
C ALA A 133 -4.90 -5.00 22.91
N LEU A 134 -5.94 -5.86 23.03
CA LEU A 134 -6.93 -6.03 21.98
C LEU A 134 -7.81 -4.80 21.83
N LEU A 135 -8.17 -4.47 20.61
CA LEU A 135 -9.20 -3.52 20.28
C LEU A 135 -10.55 -4.21 20.09
N ASN A 136 -11.65 -3.47 20.18
CA ASN A 136 -12.97 -3.97 19.87
C ASN A 136 -13.03 -4.61 18.47
N GLY A 137 -13.61 -5.80 18.36
CA GLY A 137 -13.72 -6.54 17.11
C GLY A 137 -12.51 -7.42 16.78
N GLN A 138 -11.45 -7.36 17.60
CA GLN A 138 -10.26 -8.21 17.40
C GLN A 138 -10.42 -9.54 18.14
N ALA A 139 -9.78 -10.57 17.60
CA ALA A 139 -9.62 -11.88 18.20
C ALA A 139 -8.21 -12.41 17.99
N MET A 140 -7.77 -13.32 18.86
CA MET A 140 -6.47 -13.98 18.75
C MET A 140 -6.50 -15.36 19.39
N THR A 141 -5.56 -16.19 18.99
CA THR A 141 -5.28 -17.50 19.62
C THR A 141 -3.94 -17.40 20.35
N LEU A 142 -3.93 -17.82 21.62
CA LEU A 142 -2.73 -17.92 22.43
C LEU A 142 -2.46 -19.38 22.76
N MET A 143 -1.27 -19.86 22.43
CA MET A 143 -0.77 -21.19 22.70
C MET A 143 0.30 -21.09 23.79
N ILE A 144 0.04 -21.66 24.97
CA ILE A 144 0.94 -21.61 26.13
C ILE A 144 1.52 -23.00 26.32
N ASN A 145 2.84 -23.09 26.31
CA ASN A 145 3.58 -24.31 26.62
C ASN A 145 4.24 -24.20 28.02
N ASP A 146 4.42 -25.36 28.68
CA ASP A 146 5.08 -25.49 29.99
C ASP A 146 4.39 -24.70 31.12
N GLY A 147 3.05 -24.57 31.05
CA GLY A 147 2.25 -23.79 32.00
C GLY A 147 2.23 -24.33 33.42
N ALA A 148 2.42 -25.63 33.61
CA ALA A 148 2.23 -26.29 34.92
C ALA A 148 3.21 -25.83 36.01
N GLY A 149 4.39 -25.36 35.66
CA GLY A 149 5.39 -24.90 36.61
C GLY A 149 5.25 -23.47 37.08
N TYR A 150 4.37 -22.70 36.44
CA TYR A 150 4.30 -21.26 36.61
C TYR A 150 2.87 -20.76 36.78
N THR A 151 2.71 -19.62 37.41
CA THR A 151 1.42 -18.92 37.52
C THR A 151 1.28 -17.89 36.40
N VAL A 152 0.07 -17.79 35.85
CA VAL A 152 -0.29 -16.77 34.87
C VAL A 152 -1.27 -15.80 35.52
N ALA A 153 -0.87 -14.52 35.56
CA ALA A 153 -1.76 -13.41 35.88
C ALA A 153 -2.41 -12.93 34.60
N TRP A 154 -3.69 -13.21 34.45
CA TRP A 154 -4.51 -12.78 33.33
C TRP A 154 -5.00 -11.34 33.50
N PRO A 155 -5.21 -10.58 32.41
CA PRO A 155 -5.98 -9.34 32.49
C PRO A 155 -7.44 -9.64 32.87
N ALA A 156 -8.26 -8.63 33.03
CA ALA A 156 -9.68 -8.81 33.28
C ALA A 156 -10.37 -9.49 32.07
N ILE A 157 -10.56 -10.80 32.16
CA ILE A 157 -11.19 -11.63 31.10
C ILE A 157 -12.51 -12.18 31.63
N THR A 158 -13.57 -12.09 30.83
CA THR A 158 -14.81 -12.84 31.02
C THR A 158 -14.64 -14.20 30.35
N TRP A 159 -14.37 -15.22 31.16
CA TRP A 159 -14.22 -16.59 30.67
C TRP A 159 -15.57 -17.20 30.37
N VAL A 160 -15.72 -17.80 29.16
CA VAL A 160 -16.97 -18.43 28.71
C VAL A 160 -16.92 -19.97 28.79
N ASN A 161 -15.95 -20.51 29.53
CA ASN A 161 -15.89 -21.94 29.84
C ASN A 161 -16.82 -22.29 30.95
N ASP A 162 -17.04 -23.59 31.20
CA ASP A 162 -17.75 -24.11 32.36
C ASP A 162 -17.15 -23.54 33.65
N GLY A 163 -17.98 -22.84 34.43
CA GLY A 163 -17.57 -22.21 35.69
C GLY A 163 -17.05 -20.77 35.58
N GLY A 164 -16.87 -20.20 34.38
CA GLY A 164 -16.48 -18.76 34.22
C GLY A 164 -15.11 -18.41 34.79
N SER A 165 -14.21 -19.36 34.99
CA SER A 165 -12.89 -19.20 35.55
C SER A 165 -11.80 -19.31 34.49
N ALA A 166 -10.62 -18.72 34.77
CA ALA A 166 -9.44 -18.90 33.93
C ALA A 166 -9.12 -20.42 33.80
N PRO A 167 -8.67 -20.87 32.62
CA PRO A 167 -8.35 -22.27 32.45
C PRO A 167 -7.13 -22.68 33.30
N THR A 168 -7.16 -23.92 33.78
CA THR A 168 -5.97 -24.57 34.31
C THR A 168 -5.02 -24.87 33.13
N LEU A 169 -3.78 -24.49 33.26
CA LEU A 169 -2.80 -24.76 32.22
C LEU A 169 -2.39 -26.25 32.22
N ALA A 170 -2.12 -26.79 31.05
CA ALA A 170 -1.64 -28.15 30.87
C ALA A 170 -0.35 -28.40 31.69
N THR A 171 -0.28 -29.58 32.31
CA THR A 171 0.91 -30.00 33.06
C THR A 171 2.07 -30.43 32.15
N SER A 172 1.76 -30.78 30.93
CA SER A 172 2.70 -31.02 29.84
C SER A 172 2.02 -30.64 28.53
N GLY A 173 2.78 -30.22 27.52
CA GLY A 173 2.23 -29.83 26.24
C GLY A 173 1.67 -28.41 26.22
N ILE A 174 0.70 -28.18 25.38
CA ILE A 174 0.22 -26.85 25.01
C ILE A 174 -1.20 -26.64 25.52
N THR A 175 -1.43 -25.52 26.21
CA THR A 175 -2.79 -25.00 26.45
C THR A 175 -3.15 -23.99 25.39
N VAL A 176 -4.27 -24.17 24.72
CA VAL A 176 -4.76 -23.27 23.68
C VAL A 176 -5.96 -22.48 24.16
N VAL A 177 -5.84 -21.15 24.14
CA VAL A 177 -6.92 -20.21 24.49
C VAL A 177 -7.22 -19.32 23.30
N VAL A 178 -8.51 -19.05 23.08
CA VAL A 178 -8.96 -17.99 22.17
C VAL A 178 -9.45 -16.81 22.98
N LEU A 179 -9.01 -15.64 22.59
CA LEU A 179 -9.39 -14.36 23.19
C LEU A 179 -10.05 -13.48 22.14
N TRP A 180 -11.07 -12.75 22.52
CA TRP A 180 -11.71 -11.75 21.65
C TRP A 180 -12.28 -10.60 22.45
N LYS A 181 -12.37 -9.44 21.85
CA LYS A 181 -12.91 -8.24 22.50
C LYS A 181 -14.16 -7.76 21.80
N ALA A 182 -15.25 -7.69 22.56
CA ALA A 182 -16.52 -7.15 22.10
C ALA A 182 -17.12 -6.26 23.17
N PHE A 183 -17.77 -5.16 22.78
CA PHE A 183 -18.39 -4.20 23.69
C PHE A 183 -17.45 -3.73 24.82
N ALA A 184 -16.17 -3.50 24.49
CA ALA A 184 -15.10 -3.15 25.42
C ALA A 184 -14.80 -4.19 26.52
N VAL A 185 -15.36 -5.39 26.43
CA VAL A 185 -15.09 -6.50 27.34
C VAL A 185 -14.21 -7.52 26.63
N LEU A 186 -13.15 -7.96 27.31
CA LEU A 186 -12.31 -9.06 26.86
C LEU A 186 -12.93 -10.40 27.31
N TYR A 187 -13.16 -11.25 26.34
CA TYR A 187 -13.64 -12.60 26.55
C TYR A 187 -12.55 -13.63 26.27
N GLY A 188 -12.63 -14.77 26.89
CA GLY A 188 -11.70 -15.86 26.67
C GLY A 188 -12.34 -17.23 26.81
N ALA A 189 -11.84 -18.18 26.02
CA ALA A 189 -12.26 -19.58 26.09
C ALA A 189 -11.05 -20.51 25.97
N LEU A 190 -11.05 -21.60 26.75
CA LEU A 190 -10.16 -22.73 26.52
C LEU A 190 -10.64 -23.48 25.27
N VAL A 191 -9.74 -23.68 24.32
CA VAL A 191 -9.99 -24.53 23.14
C VAL A 191 -9.67 -25.99 23.46
N GLY A 192 -8.55 -26.17 24.19
CA GLY A 192 -8.09 -27.48 24.63
C GLY A 192 -6.67 -27.44 25.17
N ASP A 193 -6.24 -28.55 25.69
CA ASP A 193 -4.87 -28.82 26.04
C ASP A 193 -4.36 -30.06 25.27
N GLY A 194 -3.08 -30.04 24.96
CA GLY A 194 -2.37 -31.11 24.27
C GLY A 194 -1.51 -31.89 25.25
N SER A 195 -2.14 -32.44 26.29
CA SER A 195 -1.45 -33.32 27.28
C SER A 195 -1.30 -34.74 26.76
#